data_6abcbfe610ad93e10b0fc35218ae0cec
#
_entry.id   6abcbfe610ad93e10b0fc35218ae0cec
#
_cell.length_a   1.000
_cell.length_b   1.000
_cell.length_c   1.000
_cell.angle_alpha   90.00
_cell.angle_beta   90.00
_cell.angle_gamma   90.00
#
_symmetry.space_group_name_H-M   'P 1'
#
loop_
_entity.id
_entity.type
_entity.pdbx_description
1 polymer ?
#
loop_
_entity_poly.entity_id
_entity_poly.type
_entity_poly.pdbx_seq_one_letter_code
_entity_poly.pdbx_strand_id
1 'polypeptide(L)'
;IEWKSDDNPSGTGLQSAKAMMLSLFDKEYKDTFKIDLWTEELQVIEMDRFVYQALKSMGDTYFKATNNTKLANDIQRFAQYFGEETETIKKEG
;
A
#
# COMPACT_ATOMS: atom_id res chain seq x y z
N ILE A 1 -1.44 4.41 -15.83
CA ILE A 1 -0.12 3.99 -15.34
C ILE A 1 0.12 2.54 -15.73
N GLU A 2 1.24 2.28 -16.36
CA GLU A 2 1.60 0.92 -16.77
C GLU A 2 2.89 0.49 -16.07
N TRP A 3 2.98 -0.78 -15.74
CA TRP A 3 4.18 -1.36 -15.15
C TRP A 3 4.39 -2.76 -15.69
N LYS A 4 5.63 -3.25 -15.60
CA LYS A 4 6.03 -4.54 -16.16
C LYS A 4 6.49 -5.48 -15.06
N SER A 5 6.01 -6.72 -15.12
CA SER A 5 6.41 -7.77 -14.20
C SER A 5 6.67 -9.06 -14.98
N ASP A 6 7.74 -9.77 -14.62
CA ASP A 6 8.03 -11.06 -15.22
C ASP A 6 7.01 -12.12 -14.84
N ASP A 7 6.28 -11.90 -13.76
CA ASP A 7 5.26 -12.83 -13.27
C ASP A 7 3.88 -12.51 -13.79
N ASN A 8 3.76 -11.61 -14.78
CA ASN A 8 2.48 -11.20 -15.33
C ASN A 8 1.76 -12.37 -16.01
N PRO A 9 0.60 -12.80 -15.49
CA PRO A 9 -0.12 -13.95 -16.05
C PRO A 9 -0.67 -13.71 -17.45
N SER A 10 -0.78 -12.46 -17.90
CA SER A 10 -1.25 -12.17 -19.26
C SER A 10 -0.23 -12.50 -20.33
N GLY A 11 1.03 -12.70 -19.95
CA GLY A 11 2.11 -13.03 -20.88
C GLY A 11 2.65 -11.85 -21.68
N THR A 12 2.07 -10.65 -21.53
CA THR A 12 2.54 -9.47 -22.26
C THR A 12 3.67 -8.74 -21.55
N GLY A 13 3.85 -9.00 -20.25
CA GLY A 13 4.82 -8.30 -19.43
C GLY A 13 4.41 -6.90 -19.00
N LEU A 14 3.26 -6.40 -19.47
CA LEU A 14 2.76 -5.07 -19.12
C LEU A 14 1.45 -5.20 -18.35
N GLN A 15 1.30 -4.38 -17.31
CA GLN A 15 0.07 -4.28 -16.54
C GLN A 15 -0.25 -2.81 -16.33
N SER A 16 -1.55 -2.52 -16.26
CA SER A 16 -2.02 -1.16 -16.00
C SER A 16 -2.34 -0.97 -14.53
N ALA A 17 -1.97 0.17 -13.99
CA ALA A 17 -2.28 0.54 -12.61
C ALA A 17 -3.07 1.83 -12.61
N LYS A 18 -4.04 1.94 -11.70
CA LYS A 18 -4.85 3.15 -11.55
C LYS A 18 -4.24 4.14 -10.56
N ALA A 19 -3.31 3.68 -9.73
CA ALA A 19 -2.69 4.54 -8.71
C ALA A 19 -1.30 4.03 -8.39
N MET A 20 -0.46 4.93 -7.86
CA MET A 20 0.90 4.62 -7.45
C MET A 20 1.27 5.50 -6.28
N MET A 21 1.93 4.91 -5.28
CA MET A 21 2.57 5.66 -4.19
C MET A 21 4.02 5.23 -4.12
N LEU A 22 4.93 6.20 -4.20
CA LEU A 22 6.37 5.96 -4.14
C LEU A 22 6.98 6.83 -3.06
N SER A 23 7.76 6.22 -2.18
CA SER A 23 8.45 6.93 -1.10
C SER A 23 9.92 6.55 -1.11
N LEU A 24 10.79 7.56 -1.10
CA LEU A 24 12.23 7.38 -1.05
C LEU A 24 12.79 8.13 0.15
N PHE A 25 13.58 7.44 0.98
CA PHE A 25 14.20 8.07 2.14
C PHE A 25 15.60 8.52 1.78
N ASP A 26 15.83 9.85 1.82
CA ASP A 26 17.11 10.42 1.43
C ASP A 26 18.19 10.09 2.44
N LYS A 27 19.35 9.66 1.94
CA LYS A 27 20.46 9.23 2.79
C LYS A 27 21.07 10.36 3.60
N GLU A 28 21.17 11.54 3.01
CA GLU A 28 21.84 12.67 3.66
C GLU A 28 20.91 13.53 4.50
N TYR A 29 19.79 13.93 3.91
CA TYR A 29 18.85 14.84 4.57
C TYR A 29 17.90 14.11 5.51
N LYS A 30 17.75 12.77 5.33
CA LYS A 30 16.89 11.94 6.18
C LYS A 30 15.43 12.37 6.15
N ASP A 31 15.03 12.88 5.00
CA ASP A 31 13.64 13.23 4.71
C ASP A 31 13.09 12.28 3.67
N THR A 32 11.77 12.17 3.62
CA THR A 32 11.10 11.31 2.66
C THR A 32 10.66 12.13 1.44
N PHE A 33 11.07 11.67 0.28
CA PHE A 33 10.59 12.19 -1.00
C PHE A 33 9.45 11.30 -1.45
N LYS A 34 8.30 11.88 -1.76
CA LYS A 34 7.09 11.12 -2.04
C LYS A 34 6.43 11.57 -3.34
N ILE A 35 6.06 10.59 -4.15
CA ILE A 35 5.30 10.83 -5.38
C ILE A 35 4.05 9.97 -5.34
N ASP A 36 2.89 10.61 -5.41
CA ASP A 36 1.61 9.93 -5.44
C ASP A 36 0.87 10.32 -6.71
N LEU A 37 0.40 9.34 -7.45
CA LEU A 37 -0.31 9.53 -8.69
C LEU A 37 -1.55 8.65 -8.73
N TRP A 38 -2.62 9.13 -9.35
CA TRP A 38 -3.78 8.30 -9.65
C TRP A 38 -4.45 8.79 -10.93
N THR A 39 -5.13 7.86 -11.60
CA THR A 39 -5.83 8.18 -12.84
C THR A 39 -7.25 8.64 -12.55
N GLU A 40 -7.88 9.30 -13.54
CA GLU A 40 -9.27 9.76 -13.41
C GLU A 40 -10.25 8.60 -13.24
N GLU A 41 -9.86 7.40 -13.66
CA GLU A 41 -10.70 6.21 -13.55
C GLU A 41 -10.77 5.66 -12.13
N LEU A 42 -9.87 6.07 -11.24
CA LEU A 42 -9.82 5.55 -9.89
C LEU A 42 -11.04 5.98 -9.10
N GLN A 43 -11.79 5.01 -8.60
CA GLN A 43 -12.94 5.26 -7.74
C GLN A 43 -12.51 5.35 -6.28
N VAL A 44 -13.31 6.04 -5.46
CA VAL A 44 -13.01 6.18 -4.03
C VAL A 44 -12.86 4.81 -3.36
N ILE A 45 -13.76 3.87 -3.67
CA ILE A 45 -13.68 2.53 -3.09
C ILE A 45 -12.39 1.80 -3.48
N GLU A 46 -11.87 2.08 -4.66
CA GLU A 46 -10.59 1.52 -5.10
C GLU A 46 -9.42 2.16 -4.37
N MET A 47 -9.46 3.47 -4.13
CA MET A 47 -8.45 4.15 -3.33
C MET A 47 -8.45 3.60 -1.90
N ASP A 48 -9.63 3.36 -1.33
CA ASP A 48 -9.74 2.76 0.00
C ASP A 48 -9.05 1.40 0.06
N ARG A 49 -9.27 0.57 -0.96
CA ARG A 49 -8.64 -0.74 -1.05
C ARG A 49 -7.12 -0.62 -1.18
N PHE A 50 -6.66 0.32 -2.02
CA PHE A 50 -5.23 0.55 -2.23
C PHE A 50 -4.55 0.97 -0.92
N VAL A 51 -5.14 1.94 -0.21
CA VAL A 51 -4.60 2.42 1.06
C VAL A 51 -4.62 1.31 2.12
N TYR A 52 -5.70 0.53 2.19
CA TYR A 52 -5.77 -0.60 3.11
C TYR A 52 -4.61 -1.58 2.87
N GLN A 53 -4.38 -1.96 1.62
CA GLN A 53 -3.31 -2.90 1.28
C GLN A 53 -1.93 -2.29 1.55
N ALA A 54 -1.75 -0.99 1.28
CA ALA A 54 -0.50 -0.28 1.57
C ALA A 54 -0.21 -0.25 3.06
N LEU A 55 -1.22 -0.01 3.90
CA LEU A 55 -1.07 -0.01 5.35
C LEU A 55 -0.63 -1.37 5.86
N LYS A 56 -1.25 -2.45 5.37
CA LYS A 56 -0.87 -3.81 5.77
C LYS A 56 0.57 -4.11 5.37
N SER A 57 0.94 -3.77 4.15
CA SER A 57 2.30 -3.97 3.64
C SER A 57 3.31 -3.16 4.44
N MET A 58 2.95 -1.95 4.82
CA MET A 58 3.81 -1.08 5.64
C MET A 58 4.09 -1.70 7.00
N GLY A 59 3.08 -2.30 7.63
CA GLY A 59 3.27 -3.00 8.90
C GLY A 59 4.25 -4.16 8.78
N ASP A 60 4.13 -4.94 7.71
CA ASP A 60 5.04 -6.07 7.46
C ASP A 60 6.47 -5.57 7.22
N THR A 61 6.63 -4.52 6.43
CA THR A 61 7.93 -3.95 6.14
C THR A 61 8.59 -3.41 7.42
N TYR A 62 7.81 -2.71 8.24
CA TYR A 62 8.33 -2.17 9.48
C TYR A 62 8.82 -3.27 10.41
N PHE A 63 8.07 -4.36 10.52
CA PHE A 63 8.47 -5.48 11.34
C PHE A 63 9.79 -6.10 10.84
N LYS A 64 9.90 -6.31 9.53
CA LYS A 64 11.11 -6.90 8.95
C LYS A 64 12.34 -6.02 9.20
N ALA A 65 12.16 -4.71 9.16
CA ALA A 65 13.27 -3.77 9.29
C ALA A 65 13.70 -3.54 10.75
N THR A 66 12.78 -3.63 11.71
CA THR A 66 13.03 -3.22 13.09
C THR A 66 12.85 -4.32 14.13
N ASN A 67 12.14 -5.39 13.80
CA ASN A 67 11.70 -6.43 14.75
C ASN A 67 10.84 -5.88 15.90
N ASN A 68 10.30 -4.67 15.75
CA ASN A 68 9.44 -4.07 16.76
C ASN A 68 8.02 -4.61 16.61
N THR A 69 7.75 -5.71 17.31
CA THR A 69 6.46 -6.41 17.23
C THR A 69 5.30 -5.54 17.67
N LYS A 70 5.48 -4.77 18.74
CA LYS A 70 4.41 -3.94 19.28
C LYS A 70 3.93 -2.89 18.26
N LEU A 71 4.87 -2.12 17.69
CA LEU A 71 4.50 -1.07 16.75
C LEU A 71 4.02 -1.65 15.42
N ALA A 72 4.62 -2.76 14.97
CA ALA A 72 4.14 -3.42 13.75
C ALA A 72 2.69 -3.89 13.93
N ASN A 73 2.35 -4.45 15.10
CA ASN A 73 0.99 -4.85 15.40
C ASN A 73 0.03 -3.67 15.49
N ASP A 74 0.50 -2.53 15.98
CA ASP A 74 -0.31 -1.32 16.03
C ASP A 74 -0.66 -0.83 14.62
N ILE A 75 0.31 -0.90 13.70
CA ILE A 75 0.06 -0.57 12.30
C ILE A 75 -0.97 -1.54 11.71
N GLN A 76 -0.82 -2.84 11.97
CA GLN A 76 -1.74 -3.85 11.46
C GLN A 76 -3.14 -3.66 12.01
N ARG A 77 -3.26 -3.26 13.28
CA ARG A 77 -4.56 -2.96 13.89
C ARG A 77 -5.23 -1.77 13.23
N PHE A 78 -4.47 -0.73 12.94
CA PHE A 78 -5.02 0.41 12.22
C PHE A 78 -5.45 0.01 10.80
N ALA A 79 -4.65 -0.81 10.10
CA ALA A 79 -5.02 -1.30 8.79
C ALA A 79 -6.34 -2.07 8.84
N GLN A 80 -6.51 -2.92 9.86
CA GLN A 80 -7.74 -3.67 10.06
C GLN A 80 -8.93 -2.73 10.28
N TYR A 81 -8.76 -1.74 11.15
CA TYR A 81 -9.79 -0.72 11.40
C TYR A 81 -10.15 0.02 10.12
N PHE A 82 -9.14 0.46 9.37
CA PHE A 82 -9.36 1.17 8.11
C PHE A 82 -10.12 0.31 7.10
N GLY A 83 -9.73 -0.97 7.00
CA GLY A 83 -10.39 -1.90 6.08
C GLY A 83 -11.85 -2.13 6.44
N GLU A 84 -12.16 -2.23 7.73
CA GLU A 84 -13.53 -2.40 8.20
C GLU A 84 -14.37 -1.15 8.00
N GLU A 85 -13.83 0.02 8.31
CA GLU A 85 -14.56 1.27 8.18
C GLU A 85 -14.84 1.66 6.74
N THR A 86 -13.96 1.28 5.82
CA THR A 86 -14.16 1.51 4.39
C THR A 86 -14.92 0.38 3.72
N GLU A 87 -15.29 -0.65 4.46
CA GLU A 87 -15.95 -1.85 3.96
C GLU A 87 -15.12 -2.59 2.90
N THR A 88 -13.81 -2.36 2.88
CA THR A 88 -12.88 -3.10 2.03
C THR A 88 -12.82 -4.57 2.46
N ILE A 89 -12.92 -4.82 3.75
CA ILE A 89 -13.01 -6.16 4.33
C ILE A 89 -14.23 -6.22 5.24
N LYS A 90 -14.64 -7.45 5.56
CA LYS A 90 -15.75 -7.65 6.49
C LYS A 90 -15.35 -7.30 7.91
N LYS A 91 -16.24 -6.61 8.61
CA LYS A 91 -16.04 -6.31 10.01
C LYS A 91 -16.20 -7.60 10.83
N GLU A 92 -15.20 -7.90 11.66
CA GLU A 92 -15.23 -9.06 12.53
C GLU A 92 -15.91 -8.72 13.85
N GLY A 93 -16.61 -9.67 14.38
CA GLY A 93 -17.30 -9.58 15.67
C GLY A 93 -18.77 -9.35 15.53
#